data_b78f2a5f097b1bdd4f20a5ccf0098a38
#
_entry.id   b78f2a5f097b1bdd4f20a5ccf0098a38
#
_cell.length_a   1.000
_cell.length_b   1.000
_cell.length_c   1.000
_cell.angle_alpha   90.00
_cell.angle_beta   90.00
_cell.angle_gamma   90.00
#
_symmetry.space_group_name_H-M   'P 1'
#
loop_
_entity.id
_entity.type
_entity.pdbx_description
1 polymer ?
#
loop_
_entity_poly.entity_id
_entity_poly.type
_entity_poly.pdbx_seq_one_letter_code
_entity_poly.pdbx_strand_id
1 'polypeptide(L)'
;MVLPATLDISLDFSSGATFGIGLTLDDPVNGLLDTGILSESTTPSLIADLTPDARRISIRRGRNLIRDTYEAGNATVRIYDPNGNFNPQNTSSPYYGQLTPLKKLRISAAYSGVTYYLFSGYTTDYIYSYDQGENVSYVDINASDAFRLFNLAAVTTITGQAAGQDTGTRIDKILDTVDFPVSMRSISVGDTLTQADAGSSRTSLSAIKNCEFSEQGAYYVSPSGNVVFKNRSEVIGSAGDTPIEFNQTTGIPYKNVKFAFDDKLIVNQANITRLGGATQVFIDADSVATYFPHSITSSDLVVQTDAEYQHTA
;
A
#
# COMPACT_ATOMS: atom_id res chain seq x y z
N MET A 1 12.27 -29.01 -8.74
CA MET A 1 11.30 -28.94 -7.63
C MET A 1 10.10 -28.17 -8.17
N VAL A 2 8.95 -28.78 -8.25
CA VAL A 2 7.72 -28.09 -8.68
C VAL A 2 7.21 -27.36 -7.45
N LEU A 3 6.94 -26.06 -7.56
CA LEU A 3 6.31 -25.30 -6.47
C LEU A 3 4.88 -25.84 -6.25
N PRO A 4 4.43 -26.00 -5.03
CA PRO A 4 3.08 -26.49 -4.74
C PRO A 4 1.99 -25.46 -5.13
N ALA A 5 2.37 -24.24 -5.44
CA ALA A 5 1.51 -23.14 -5.86
C ALA A 5 1.80 -22.75 -7.31
N THR A 6 0.77 -22.44 -8.08
CA THR A 6 0.87 -21.88 -9.43
C THR A 6 0.90 -20.36 -9.33
N LEU A 7 1.96 -19.76 -9.86
CA LEU A 7 2.07 -18.29 -9.96
C LEU A 7 1.28 -17.78 -11.17
N ASP A 8 0.71 -16.62 -11.04
CA ASP A 8 0.06 -15.85 -12.09
C ASP A 8 0.54 -14.40 -12.01
N ILE A 9 1.01 -13.87 -13.14
CA ILE A 9 1.52 -12.51 -13.26
C ILE A 9 0.83 -11.86 -14.44
N SER A 10 0.02 -10.87 -14.18
CA SER A 10 -0.77 -10.18 -15.20
C SER A 10 -0.46 -8.69 -15.23
N LEU A 11 -0.35 -8.14 -16.44
CA LEU A 11 -0.24 -6.73 -16.71
C LEU A 11 -1.50 -6.28 -17.46
N ASP A 12 -2.33 -5.49 -16.81
CA ASP A 12 -3.55 -4.94 -17.36
C ASP A 12 -3.31 -3.52 -17.87
N PHE A 13 -3.53 -3.33 -19.16
CA PHE A 13 -3.33 -2.05 -19.85
C PHE A 13 -4.54 -1.11 -19.75
N SER A 14 -5.62 -1.52 -19.07
CA SER A 14 -6.76 -0.64 -18.85
C SER A 14 -6.38 0.60 -18.04
N SER A 15 -7.13 1.69 -18.23
CA SER A 15 -6.97 2.92 -17.45
C SER A 15 -7.73 2.85 -16.11
N GLY A 16 -7.44 3.83 -15.23
CA GLY A 16 -8.07 3.94 -13.92
C GLY A 16 -7.37 3.13 -12.84
N ALA A 17 -7.78 3.37 -11.59
CA ALA A 17 -7.13 2.78 -10.41
C ALA A 17 -7.64 1.38 -10.06
N THR A 18 -8.82 0.99 -10.54
CA THR A 18 -9.53 -0.22 -10.11
C THR A 18 -8.86 -1.49 -10.63
N PHE A 19 -8.55 -2.42 -9.72
CA PHE A 19 -8.14 -3.78 -10.04
C PHE A 19 -9.39 -4.68 -10.19
N GLY A 20 -10.26 -4.38 -11.13
CA GLY A 20 -11.43 -5.20 -11.41
C GLY A 20 -11.16 -6.19 -12.54
N ILE A 21 -11.74 -7.37 -12.45
CA ILE A 21 -11.98 -8.18 -13.65
C ILE A 21 -13.21 -7.54 -14.29
N GLY A 22 -13.07 -6.99 -15.49
CA GLY A 22 -14.20 -6.45 -16.25
C GLY A 22 -15.27 -7.52 -16.46
N LEU A 23 -16.50 -7.09 -16.71
CA LEU A 23 -17.60 -7.99 -17.05
C LEU A 23 -17.15 -8.92 -18.20
N THR A 24 -17.07 -10.20 -17.91
CA THR A 24 -16.70 -11.21 -18.90
C THR A 24 -17.94 -11.98 -19.28
N LEU A 25 -18.35 -11.83 -20.52
CA LEU A 25 -19.56 -12.52 -21.02
C LEU A 25 -19.39 -14.04 -20.84
N ASP A 26 -20.42 -14.69 -20.32
CA ASP A 26 -20.47 -16.15 -20.09
C ASP A 26 -19.58 -16.65 -18.93
N ASP A 27 -19.04 -15.76 -18.10
CA ASP A 27 -18.34 -16.12 -16.87
C ASP A 27 -19.36 -16.24 -15.71
N PRO A 28 -19.39 -17.37 -14.97
CA PRO A 28 -20.39 -17.60 -13.93
C PRO A 28 -20.25 -16.68 -12.71
N VAL A 29 -19.13 -16.00 -12.57
CA VAL A 29 -18.85 -15.08 -11.45
C VAL A 29 -18.81 -13.63 -11.95
N ASN A 30 -18.01 -13.36 -12.99
CA ASN A 30 -17.78 -12.01 -13.49
C ASN A 30 -18.74 -11.61 -14.64
N GLY A 31 -19.56 -12.54 -15.12
CA GLY A 31 -20.60 -12.28 -16.11
C GLY A 31 -21.94 -11.81 -15.52
N LEU A 32 -22.05 -11.76 -14.20
CA LEU A 32 -23.25 -11.28 -13.52
C LEU A 32 -23.25 -9.75 -13.44
N LEU A 33 -24.36 -9.11 -13.79
CA LEU A 33 -24.51 -7.64 -13.82
C LEU A 33 -24.29 -6.99 -12.47
N ASP A 34 -24.47 -7.70 -11.36
CA ASP A 34 -24.28 -7.19 -10.01
C ASP A 34 -22.85 -7.40 -9.47
N THR A 35 -22.04 -8.23 -10.14
CA THR A 35 -20.66 -8.54 -9.73
C THR A 35 -19.62 -8.15 -10.76
N GLY A 36 -19.96 -8.18 -12.04
CA GLY A 36 -19.09 -7.71 -13.12
C GLY A 36 -19.10 -6.20 -13.21
N ILE A 37 -17.91 -5.58 -13.15
CA ILE A 37 -17.76 -4.13 -13.35
C ILE A 37 -17.76 -3.87 -14.85
N LEU A 38 -18.75 -3.12 -15.35
CA LEU A 38 -18.69 -2.61 -16.70
C LEU A 38 -17.45 -1.74 -16.83
N SER A 39 -16.57 -2.09 -17.78
CA SER A 39 -15.36 -1.28 -18.04
C SER A 39 -15.79 0.15 -18.41
N GLU A 40 -15.28 1.13 -17.69
CA GLU A 40 -15.46 2.54 -18.02
C GLU A 40 -14.68 2.92 -19.29
N SER A 41 -13.82 2.04 -19.78
CA SER A 41 -12.99 2.25 -20.97
C SER A 41 -13.74 1.78 -22.22
N THR A 42 -13.84 2.64 -23.20
CA THR A 42 -14.33 2.33 -24.55
C THR A 42 -13.38 1.43 -25.35
N THR A 43 -12.19 1.16 -24.81
CA THR A 43 -11.19 0.27 -25.40
C THR A 43 -11.21 -1.07 -24.66
N PRO A 44 -11.23 -2.21 -25.37
CA PRO A 44 -11.08 -3.52 -24.71
C PRO A 44 -9.82 -3.55 -23.86
N SER A 45 -9.96 -3.99 -22.63
CA SER A 45 -8.82 -4.15 -21.73
C SER A 45 -7.94 -5.28 -22.26
N LEU A 46 -6.72 -4.93 -22.66
CA LEU A 46 -5.70 -5.91 -23.01
C LEU A 46 -4.98 -6.32 -21.72
N ILE A 47 -5.07 -7.59 -21.36
CA ILE A 47 -4.32 -8.16 -20.24
C ILE A 47 -3.24 -9.06 -20.82
N ALA A 48 -1.99 -8.77 -20.49
CA ALA A 48 -0.86 -9.61 -20.84
C ALA A 48 -0.59 -10.59 -19.71
N ASP A 49 -0.59 -11.88 -20.01
CA ASP A 49 -0.05 -12.92 -19.12
C ASP A 49 1.50 -12.91 -19.25
N LEU A 50 2.15 -12.50 -18.16
CA LEU A 50 3.61 -12.43 -18.08
C LEU A 50 4.24 -13.70 -17.48
N THR A 51 3.43 -14.63 -17.00
CA THR A 51 3.88 -15.80 -16.24
C THR A 51 4.86 -16.67 -17.02
N PRO A 52 4.63 -16.98 -18.33
CA PRO A 52 5.52 -17.87 -19.10
C PRO A 52 6.95 -17.31 -19.26
N ASP A 53 7.06 -15.99 -19.39
CA ASP A 53 8.31 -15.30 -19.67
C ASP A 53 8.99 -14.72 -18.43
N ALA A 54 8.34 -14.78 -17.27
CA ALA A 54 8.89 -14.29 -16.03
C ALA A 54 10.12 -15.11 -15.59
N ARG A 55 11.23 -14.43 -15.31
CA ARG A 55 12.48 -15.03 -14.87
C ARG A 55 12.82 -14.73 -13.41
N ARG A 56 12.41 -13.58 -12.94
CA ARG A 56 12.65 -13.14 -11.55
C ARG A 56 11.50 -12.26 -11.08
N ILE A 57 11.07 -12.49 -9.86
CA ILE A 57 10.08 -11.68 -9.17
C ILE A 57 10.70 -11.25 -7.84
N SER A 58 10.59 -9.97 -7.54
CA SER A 58 10.98 -9.41 -6.24
C SER A 58 9.84 -8.53 -5.74
N ILE A 59 9.35 -8.82 -4.54
CA ILE A 59 8.26 -8.08 -3.90
C ILE A 59 8.76 -7.62 -2.53
N ARG A 60 8.61 -6.35 -2.25
CA ARG A 60 8.86 -5.77 -0.93
C ARG A 60 7.63 -4.99 -0.50
N ARG A 61 7.05 -5.38 0.62
CA ARG A 61 5.93 -4.69 1.27
C ARG A 61 6.02 -4.95 2.78
N GLY A 62 5.36 -4.12 3.53
CA GLY A 62 5.25 -4.32 4.97
C GLY A 62 5.46 -3.06 5.79
N ARG A 63 5.55 -3.26 7.09
CA ARG A 63 5.74 -2.23 8.10
C ARG A 63 7.22 -2.02 8.39
N ASN A 64 7.62 -0.78 8.51
CA ASN A 64 8.94 -0.44 9.00
C ASN A 64 8.89 -0.41 10.54
N LEU A 65 9.57 -1.34 11.18
CA LEU A 65 9.56 -1.49 12.65
C LEU A 65 10.13 -0.27 13.39
N ILE A 66 11.10 0.42 12.79
CA ILE A 66 11.74 1.58 13.44
C ILE A 66 10.82 2.80 13.41
N ARG A 67 10.08 2.98 12.31
CA ARG A 67 9.18 4.13 12.11
C ARG A 67 7.74 3.83 12.49
N ASP A 68 7.45 2.59 12.77
CA ASP A 68 6.12 2.08 13.07
C ASP A 68 5.03 2.42 12.04
N THR A 69 5.45 2.59 10.79
CA THR A 69 4.59 2.96 9.67
C THR A 69 4.71 1.98 8.51
N TYR A 70 3.64 1.83 7.74
CA TYR A 70 3.68 1.09 6.50
C TYR A 70 4.29 1.94 5.39
N GLU A 71 5.22 1.34 4.66
CA GLU A 71 5.86 1.94 3.49
C GLU A 71 5.18 1.47 2.20
N ALA A 72 5.41 2.20 1.10
CA ALA A 72 4.92 1.79 -0.21
C ALA A 72 5.45 0.41 -0.59
N GLY A 73 4.54 -0.47 -0.99
CA GLY A 73 4.90 -1.76 -1.56
C GLY A 73 5.48 -1.58 -2.95
N ASN A 74 6.54 -2.34 -3.26
CA ASN A 74 7.19 -2.32 -4.56
C ASN A 74 7.35 -3.74 -5.08
N ALA A 75 7.23 -3.89 -6.39
CA ALA A 75 7.51 -5.13 -7.09
C ALA A 75 8.36 -4.87 -8.33
N THR A 76 9.25 -5.81 -8.62
CA THR A 76 10.01 -5.87 -9.88
C THR A 76 9.81 -7.25 -10.48
N VAL A 77 9.37 -7.28 -11.74
CA VAL A 77 9.24 -8.51 -12.52
C VAL A 77 10.18 -8.43 -13.71
N ARG A 78 11.12 -9.38 -13.81
CA ARG A 78 11.99 -9.54 -14.97
C ARG A 78 11.36 -10.47 -15.96
N ILE A 79 11.10 -9.99 -17.16
CA ILE A 79 10.51 -10.73 -18.27
C ILE A 79 11.57 -10.96 -19.34
N TYR A 80 11.62 -12.19 -19.86
CA TYR A 80 12.39 -12.52 -21.05
C TYR A 80 11.65 -12.01 -22.28
N ASP A 81 12.27 -11.15 -23.06
CA ASP A 81 11.64 -10.47 -24.21
C ASP A 81 12.51 -10.52 -25.47
N PRO A 82 12.69 -11.71 -26.06
CA PRO A 82 13.57 -11.89 -27.23
C PRO A 82 13.03 -11.19 -28.49
N ASN A 83 11.72 -10.96 -28.55
CA ASN A 83 11.05 -10.35 -29.69
C ASN A 83 10.88 -8.82 -29.54
N GLY A 84 11.29 -8.26 -28.42
CA GLY A 84 11.10 -6.83 -28.13
C GLY A 84 9.63 -6.45 -28.03
N ASN A 85 8.76 -7.33 -27.51
CA ASN A 85 7.34 -7.06 -27.35
C ASN A 85 7.07 -5.92 -26.36
N PHE A 86 7.95 -5.74 -25.39
CA PHE A 86 7.86 -4.67 -24.40
C PHE A 86 8.62 -3.41 -24.83
N ASN A 87 9.15 -3.35 -26.05
CA ASN A 87 9.73 -2.13 -26.60
C ASN A 87 8.62 -1.21 -27.11
N PRO A 88 8.44 0.00 -26.57
CA PRO A 88 7.37 0.94 -27.01
C PRO A 88 7.53 1.42 -28.45
N GLN A 89 8.71 1.25 -29.05
CA GLN A 89 8.99 1.61 -30.46
C GLN A 89 8.75 0.45 -31.43
N ASN A 90 8.53 -0.76 -30.93
CA ASN A 90 8.23 -1.90 -31.77
C ASN A 90 6.79 -1.89 -32.27
N THR A 91 6.56 -1.38 -33.48
CA THR A 91 5.23 -1.30 -34.10
C THR A 91 4.57 -2.66 -34.36
N SER A 92 5.35 -3.76 -34.36
CA SER A 92 4.85 -5.13 -34.51
C SER A 92 4.49 -5.79 -33.18
N SER A 93 4.74 -5.10 -32.07
CA SER A 93 4.39 -5.62 -30.74
C SER A 93 2.88 -5.67 -30.54
N PRO A 94 2.35 -6.74 -29.93
CA PRO A 94 0.94 -6.79 -29.52
C PRO A 94 0.58 -5.71 -28.48
N TYR A 95 1.60 -5.13 -27.84
CA TYR A 95 1.44 -4.09 -26.79
C TYR A 95 1.77 -2.68 -27.30
N TYR A 96 1.96 -2.52 -28.61
CA TYR A 96 2.29 -1.21 -29.19
C TYR A 96 1.26 -0.14 -28.79
N GLY A 97 1.75 1.00 -28.31
CA GLY A 97 0.91 2.10 -27.82
C GLY A 97 0.30 1.90 -26.43
N GLN A 98 0.44 0.73 -25.82
CA GLN A 98 -0.10 0.42 -24.48
C GLN A 98 0.94 0.54 -23.36
N LEU A 99 2.22 0.50 -23.70
CA LEU A 99 3.35 0.49 -22.73
C LEU A 99 3.59 1.89 -22.15
N THR A 100 2.70 2.31 -21.29
CA THR A 100 2.79 3.59 -20.57
C THR A 100 2.87 3.33 -19.06
N PRO A 101 3.45 4.26 -18.28
CA PRO A 101 3.41 4.16 -16.82
C PRO A 101 1.97 4.06 -16.27
N LEU A 102 1.86 3.66 -15.01
CA LEU A 102 0.61 3.49 -14.25
C LEU A 102 -0.32 2.41 -14.80
N LYS A 103 0.20 1.44 -15.56
CA LYS A 103 -0.52 0.20 -15.89
C LYS A 103 -0.55 -0.72 -14.68
N LYS A 104 -1.56 -1.56 -14.57
CA LYS A 104 -1.82 -2.37 -13.39
C LYS A 104 -1.07 -3.69 -13.45
N LEU A 105 -0.14 -3.89 -12.53
CA LEU A 105 0.59 -5.15 -12.34
C LEU A 105 -0.01 -5.92 -11.16
N ARG A 106 -0.42 -7.15 -11.40
CA ARG A 106 -0.90 -8.06 -10.36
C ARG A 106 -0.06 -9.32 -10.33
N ILE A 107 0.30 -9.76 -9.14
CA ILE A 107 1.03 -11.00 -8.91
C ILE A 107 0.22 -11.79 -7.90
N SER A 108 -0.16 -13.00 -8.25
CA SER A 108 -0.91 -13.91 -7.40
C SER A 108 -0.34 -15.32 -7.42
N ALA A 109 -0.75 -16.13 -6.47
CA ALA A 109 -0.43 -17.54 -6.40
C ALA A 109 -1.69 -18.35 -6.08
N ALA A 110 -1.97 -19.37 -6.87
CA ALA A 110 -3.05 -20.31 -6.59
C ALA A 110 -2.50 -21.54 -5.86
N TYR A 111 -3.11 -21.87 -4.72
CA TYR A 111 -2.79 -23.05 -3.92
C TYR A 111 -4.06 -23.71 -3.42
N SER A 112 -4.21 -25.01 -3.64
CA SER A 112 -5.40 -25.79 -3.24
C SER A 112 -6.73 -25.16 -3.67
N GLY A 113 -6.79 -24.57 -4.87
CA GLY A 113 -8.00 -23.94 -5.42
C GLY A 113 -8.29 -22.53 -4.87
N VAL A 114 -7.42 -21.98 -4.01
CA VAL A 114 -7.54 -20.62 -3.47
C VAL A 114 -6.50 -19.72 -4.11
N THR A 115 -6.90 -18.55 -4.56
CA THR A 115 -5.99 -17.53 -5.09
C THR A 115 -5.57 -16.58 -3.98
N TYR A 116 -4.25 -16.46 -3.80
CA TYR A 116 -3.61 -15.55 -2.86
C TYR A 116 -2.95 -14.42 -3.65
N TYR A 117 -3.40 -13.21 -3.48
CA TYR A 117 -2.73 -12.04 -4.03
C TYR A 117 -1.43 -11.80 -3.26
N LEU A 118 -0.34 -11.58 -3.97
CA LEU A 118 0.96 -11.27 -3.41
C LEU A 118 1.28 -9.78 -3.56
N PHE A 119 0.90 -9.20 -4.70
CA PHE A 119 1.09 -7.80 -4.99
C PHE A 119 0.06 -7.33 -6.02
N SER A 120 -0.46 -6.13 -5.83
CA SER A 120 -1.23 -5.37 -6.82
C SER A 120 -0.78 -3.92 -6.76
N GLY A 121 -0.35 -3.38 -7.89
CA GLY A 121 0.18 -2.03 -7.96
C GLY A 121 0.26 -1.51 -9.40
N TYR A 122 0.87 -0.36 -9.56
CA TYR A 122 0.91 0.40 -10.80
C TYR A 122 2.35 0.49 -11.29
N THR A 123 2.57 0.23 -12.57
CA THR A 123 3.91 0.30 -13.16
C THR A 123 4.48 1.70 -13.04
N THR A 124 5.73 1.79 -12.62
CA THR A 124 6.47 3.04 -12.56
C THR A 124 7.32 3.25 -13.80
N ASP A 125 7.96 2.19 -14.25
CA ASP A 125 8.85 2.19 -15.41
C ASP A 125 9.04 0.81 -15.99
N TYR A 126 9.58 0.78 -17.21
CA TYR A 126 9.99 -0.41 -17.94
C TYR A 126 11.47 -0.21 -18.33
N ILE A 127 12.37 -1.03 -17.79
CA ILE A 127 13.80 -0.96 -18.06
C ILE A 127 14.18 -2.07 -19.06
N TYR A 128 14.47 -1.68 -20.28
CA TYR A 128 14.82 -2.60 -21.36
C TYR A 128 16.31 -2.85 -21.38
N SER A 129 16.72 -4.10 -21.56
CA SER A 129 18.08 -4.50 -21.78
C SER A 129 18.14 -5.43 -22.98
N TYR A 130 18.76 -4.96 -24.06
CA TYR A 130 18.98 -5.74 -25.29
C TYR A 130 20.46 -6.05 -25.40
N ASP A 131 20.81 -7.33 -25.42
CA ASP A 131 22.16 -7.79 -25.66
C ASP A 131 22.27 -8.34 -27.10
N GLN A 132 23.38 -8.04 -27.78
CA GLN A 132 23.67 -8.56 -29.13
C GLN A 132 24.30 -9.98 -29.08
N GLY A 133 24.53 -10.50 -27.89
CA GLY A 133 25.04 -11.86 -27.69
C GLY A 133 23.94 -12.90 -27.63
N GLU A 134 24.27 -14.09 -27.12
CA GLU A 134 23.33 -15.19 -26.99
C GLU A 134 22.13 -14.84 -26.07
N ASN A 135 21.07 -14.23 -26.62
CA ASN A 135 19.69 -14.42 -26.16
C ASN A 135 19.34 -13.95 -24.76
N VAL A 136 19.82 -12.80 -24.30
CA VAL A 136 19.38 -12.31 -22.99
C VAL A 136 18.75 -10.92 -23.06
N SER A 137 17.85 -10.75 -24.03
CA SER A 137 16.99 -9.56 -24.02
C SER A 137 15.94 -9.72 -22.92
N TYR A 138 15.89 -8.79 -22.01
CA TYR A 138 14.90 -8.78 -20.92
C TYR A 138 14.39 -7.38 -20.65
N VAL A 139 13.24 -7.32 -20.01
CA VAL A 139 12.68 -6.10 -19.47
C VAL A 139 12.42 -6.27 -17.97
N ASP A 140 12.82 -5.30 -17.17
CA ASP A 140 12.43 -5.18 -15.78
C ASP A 140 11.22 -4.25 -15.70
N ILE A 141 10.08 -4.80 -15.28
CA ILE A 141 8.85 -4.05 -15.04
C ILE A 141 8.83 -3.71 -13.55
N ASN A 142 8.96 -2.43 -13.23
CA ASN A 142 8.87 -1.96 -11.86
C ASN A 142 7.47 -1.43 -11.59
N ALA A 143 6.95 -1.71 -10.40
CA ALA A 143 5.64 -1.26 -9.96
C ALA A 143 5.67 -0.88 -8.48
N SER A 144 4.81 0.07 -8.12
CA SER A 144 4.53 0.46 -6.75
C SER A 144 3.03 0.40 -6.48
N ASP A 145 2.65 0.20 -5.23
CA ASP A 145 1.25 0.13 -4.83
C ASP A 145 0.54 1.49 -4.91
N ALA A 146 -0.70 1.58 -4.41
CA ALA A 146 -1.51 2.79 -4.49
C ALA A 146 -0.90 4.01 -3.78
N PHE A 147 0.08 3.83 -2.87
CA PHE A 147 0.79 4.96 -2.28
C PHE A 147 1.49 5.82 -3.34
N ARG A 148 1.88 5.21 -4.46
CA ARG A 148 2.42 5.96 -5.61
C ARG A 148 1.42 6.95 -6.15
N LEU A 149 0.15 6.54 -6.32
CA LEU A 149 -0.91 7.44 -6.81
C LEU A 149 -1.13 8.61 -5.85
N PHE A 150 -1.22 8.31 -4.54
CA PHE A 150 -1.45 9.32 -3.52
C PHE A 150 -0.27 10.28 -3.34
N ASN A 151 0.94 9.82 -3.63
CA ASN A 151 2.12 10.69 -3.61
C ASN A 151 2.19 11.62 -4.83
N LEU A 152 1.56 11.25 -5.94
CA LEU A 152 1.48 12.08 -7.15
C LEU A 152 0.32 13.07 -7.10
N ALA A 153 -0.77 12.71 -6.44
CA ALA A 153 -1.97 13.54 -6.34
C ALA A 153 -1.81 14.62 -5.27
N ALA A 154 -1.97 15.89 -5.65
CA ALA A 154 -1.96 17.01 -4.73
C ALA A 154 -3.40 17.34 -4.27
N VAL A 155 -3.54 17.65 -2.99
CA VAL A 155 -4.77 18.18 -2.40
C VAL A 155 -4.50 19.53 -1.76
N THR A 156 -5.42 20.46 -1.92
CA THR A 156 -5.36 21.78 -1.27
C THR A 156 -6.56 21.94 -0.33
N THR A 157 -7.75 21.76 -0.86
CA THR A 157 -8.99 21.83 -0.09
C THR A 157 -9.66 20.46 -0.11
N ILE A 158 -10.05 19.98 1.05
CA ILE A 158 -10.79 18.73 1.19
C ILE A 158 -12.26 19.08 1.43
N THR A 159 -13.15 18.61 0.56
CA THR A 159 -14.59 18.89 0.70
C THR A 159 -15.14 18.26 1.98
N GLY A 160 -15.89 19.04 2.76
CA GLY A 160 -16.48 18.58 4.02
C GLY A 160 -15.47 18.43 5.17
N GLN A 161 -14.43 19.23 5.19
CA GLN A 161 -13.28 19.22 6.11
C GLN A 161 -13.54 19.89 7.48
N ALA A 162 -14.76 19.89 7.99
CA ALA A 162 -15.06 20.50 9.26
C ALA A 162 -14.30 19.86 10.43
N ALA A 163 -14.08 20.60 11.51
CA ALA A 163 -13.59 20.04 12.77
C ALA A 163 -14.61 19.06 13.36
N GLY A 164 -14.13 18.10 14.14
CA GLY A 164 -14.97 17.09 14.80
C GLY A 164 -15.28 15.87 13.94
N GLN A 165 -14.63 15.71 12.79
CA GLN A 165 -14.65 14.44 12.04
C GLN A 165 -13.65 13.49 12.66
N ASP A 166 -13.98 12.21 12.69
CA ASP A 166 -13.01 11.17 12.99
C ASP A 166 -11.96 11.03 11.87
N THR A 167 -10.83 10.41 12.20
CA THR A 167 -9.70 10.24 11.27
C THR A 167 -10.05 9.39 10.07
N GLY A 168 -10.89 8.34 10.23
CA GLY A 168 -11.32 7.49 9.12
C GLY A 168 -12.19 8.26 8.13
N THR A 169 -13.19 9.01 8.63
CA THR A 169 -14.01 9.89 7.80
C THR A 169 -13.16 10.94 7.08
N ARG A 170 -12.14 11.49 7.74
CA ARG A 170 -11.22 12.44 7.10
C ARG A 170 -10.41 11.77 5.98
N ILE A 171 -9.93 10.54 6.18
CA ILE A 171 -9.21 9.77 5.15
C ILE A 171 -10.13 9.52 3.95
N ASP A 172 -11.38 9.09 4.17
CA ASP A 172 -12.34 8.91 3.08
C ASP A 172 -12.57 10.19 2.28
N LYS A 173 -12.68 11.35 2.94
CA LYS A 173 -12.82 12.64 2.24
C LYS A 173 -11.59 13.03 1.43
N ILE A 174 -10.39 12.66 1.88
CA ILE A 174 -9.15 12.84 1.10
C ILE A 174 -9.20 11.95 -0.14
N LEU A 175 -9.60 10.69 0.01
CA LEU A 175 -9.72 9.73 -1.09
C LEU A 175 -10.80 10.14 -2.09
N ASP A 176 -11.92 10.72 -1.64
CA ASP A 176 -12.95 11.30 -2.50
C ASP A 176 -12.40 12.48 -3.33
N THR A 177 -11.58 13.34 -2.71
CA THR A 177 -10.99 14.51 -3.38
C THR A 177 -10.06 14.13 -4.54
N VAL A 178 -9.48 12.92 -4.51
CA VAL A 178 -8.60 12.40 -5.58
C VAL A 178 -9.29 11.34 -6.43
N ASP A 179 -10.59 11.20 -6.34
CA ASP A 179 -11.43 10.25 -7.11
C ASP A 179 -10.94 8.80 -7.01
N PHE A 180 -10.40 8.40 -5.84
CA PHE A 180 -10.01 7.01 -5.64
C PHE A 180 -11.24 6.12 -5.45
N PRO A 181 -11.36 4.96 -6.13
CA PRO A 181 -12.57 4.15 -6.13
C PRO A 181 -13.00 3.68 -4.74
N VAL A 182 -14.29 3.83 -4.40
CA VAL A 182 -14.86 3.39 -3.11
C VAL A 182 -14.75 1.86 -2.96
N SER A 183 -14.89 1.10 -4.05
CA SER A 183 -14.75 -0.36 -4.06
C SER A 183 -13.37 -0.87 -3.65
N MET A 184 -12.38 0.01 -3.64
CA MET A 184 -11.00 -0.32 -3.24
C MET A 184 -10.63 0.23 -1.86
N ARG A 185 -11.59 0.59 -1.03
CA ARG A 185 -11.38 1.15 0.30
C ARG A 185 -11.92 0.20 1.37
N SER A 186 -11.19 0.09 2.47
CA SER A 186 -11.60 -0.54 3.71
C SER A 186 -11.16 0.37 4.86
N ILE A 187 -11.97 1.37 5.14
CA ILE A 187 -11.63 2.45 6.07
C ILE A 187 -12.49 2.31 7.32
N SER A 188 -11.86 2.05 8.46
CA SER A 188 -12.52 2.00 9.76
C SER A 188 -12.80 3.40 10.27
N VAL A 189 -13.86 3.56 11.03
CA VAL A 189 -14.15 4.80 11.77
C VAL A 189 -13.01 5.05 12.76
N GLY A 190 -12.46 6.26 12.79
CA GLY A 190 -11.35 6.59 13.70
C GLY A 190 -11.82 6.83 15.13
N ASP A 191 -10.93 6.61 16.09
CA ASP A 191 -11.18 6.90 17.51
C ASP A 191 -10.82 8.36 17.85
N THR A 192 -10.05 9.02 17.00
CA THR A 192 -9.55 10.39 17.21
C THR A 192 -10.32 11.39 16.34
N LEU A 193 -10.75 12.52 16.95
CA LEU A 193 -11.39 13.61 16.23
C LEU A 193 -10.34 14.57 15.65
N THR A 194 -10.59 15.04 14.44
CA THR A 194 -9.69 15.92 13.70
C THR A 194 -10.13 17.39 13.79
N GLN A 195 -9.16 18.31 13.78
CA GLN A 195 -9.41 19.74 13.59
C GLN A 195 -9.85 20.02 12.13
N ALA A 196 -10.37 21.23 11.90
CA ALA A 196 -10.62 21.67 10.52
C ALA A 196 -9.32 21.63 9.69
N ASP A 197 -9.42 21.22 8.45
CA ASP A 197 -8.26 21.20 7.56
C ASP A 197 -7.82 22.62 7.21
N ALA A 198 -6.51 22.87 7.26
CA ALA A 198 -5.95 24.21 7.03
C ALA A 198 -5.97 24.63 5.54
N GLY A 199 -6.35 23.74 4.62
CA GLY A 199 -6.41 24.03 3.19
C GLY A 199 -5.06 24.28 2.54
N SER A 200 -3.97 23.75 3.10
CA SER A 200 -2.62 23.90 2.51
C SER A 200 -2.36 22.88 1.42
N SER A 201 -1.61 23.29 0.38
CA SER A 201 -1.23 22.38 -0.72
C SER A 201 -0.23 21.33 -0.21
N ARG A 202 -0.57 20.05 -0.40
CA ARG A 202 0.23 18.88 -0.02
C ARG A 202 -0.16 17.65 -0.83
N THR A 203 0.64 16.58 -0.79
CA THR A 203 0.23 15.32 -1.39
C THR A 203 -0.90 14.68 -0.60
N SER A 204 -1.80 13.96 -1.27
CA SER A 204 -2.86 13.22 -0.57
C SER A 204 -2.29 12.17 0.37
N LEU A 205 -1.15 11.54 0.02
CA LEU A 205 -0.46 10.62 0.91
C LEU A 205 -0.02 11.30 2.22
N SER A 206 0.54 12.51 2.15
CA SER A 206 0.94 13.26 3.35
C SER A 206 -0.28 13.59 4.22
N ALA A 207 -1.39 14.01 3.61
CA ALA A 207 -2.62 14.30 4.34
C ALA A 207 -3.17 13.05 5.05
N ILE A 208 -3.16 11.89 4.38
CA ILE A 208 -3.58 10.60 4.96
C ILE A 208 -2.65 10.18 6.09
N LYS A 209 -1.32 10.30 5.88
CA LYS A 209 -0.32 9.94 6.90
C LYS A 209 -0.42 10.80 8.17
N ASN A 210 -0.81 12.07 8.06
CA ASN A 210 -1.07 12.90 9.21
C ASN A 210 -2.30 12.41 10.00
N CYS A 211 -3.34 11.90 9.33
CA CYS A 211 -4.48 11.27 10.00
C CYS A 211 -4.08 9.94 10.66
N GLU A 212 -3.34 9.08 9.95
CA GLU A 212 -2.83 7.81 10.49
C GLU A 212 -1.98 8.04 11.75
N PHE A 213 -1.06 9.00 11.68
CA PHE A 213 -0.18 9.32 12.80
C PHE A 213 -0.97 9.92 13.99
N SER A 214 -1.94 10.80 13.73
CA SER A 214 -2.80 11.37 14.78
C SER A 214 -3.69 10.34 15.46
N GLU A 215 -4.10 9.32 14.74
CA GLU A 215 -4.88 8.18 15.23
C GLU A 215 -4.03 7.16 15.98
N GLN A 216 -2.75 7.06 15.71
CA GLN A 216 -1.90 5.89 16.04
C GLN A 216 -2.49 4.59 15.47
N GLY A 217 -3.11 4.71 14.32
CA GLY A 217 -3.71 3.62 13.55
C GLY A 217 -2.73 2.99 12.58
N ALA A 218 -3.26 2.28 11.58
CA ALA A 218 -2.47 1.67 10.52
C ALA A 218 -3.11 1.92 9.15
N TYR A 219 -2.39 2.61 8.25
CA TYR A 219 -2.80 2.81 6.87
C TYR A 219 -1.86 2.10 5.92
N TYR A 220 -2.38 1.16 5.14
CA TYR A 220 -1.58 0.34 4.22
C TYR A 220 -2.38 -0.08 2.99
N VAL A 221 -1.67 -0.58 1.98
CA VAL A 221 -2.29 -1.20 0.81
C VAL A 221 -2.25 -2.72 0.98
N SER A 222 -3.39 -3.39 0.84
CA SER A 222 -3.49 -4.86 0.91
C SER A 222 -2.82 -5.52 -0.31
N PRO A 223 -2.53 -6.83 -0.28
CA PRO A 223 -2.01 -7.54 -1.45
C PRO A 223 -2.92 -7.49 -2.67
N SER A 224 -4.24 -7.36 -2.45
CA SER A 224 -5.24 -7.23 -3.52
C SER A 224 -5.32 -5.84 -4.14
N GLY A 225 -4.62 -4.84 -3.58
CA GLY A 225 -4.60 -3.47 -4.06
C GLY A 225 -5.56 -2.52 -3.33
N ASN A 226 -6.34 -3.00 -2.38
CA ASN A 226 -7.24 -2.17 -1.60
C ASN A 226 -6.47 -1.37 -0.55
N VAL A 227 -6.83 -0.13 -0.36
CA VAL A 227 -6.35 0.68 0.77
C VAL A 227 -7.12 0.30 2.03
N VAL A 228 -6.40 0.14 3.12
CA VAL A 228 -6.95 -0.28 4.40
C VAL A 228 -6.52 0.72 5.46
N PHE A 229 -7.47 1.21 6.24
CA PHE A 229 -7.20 1.97 7.44
C PHE A 229 -7.82 1.24 8.64
N LYS A 230 -7.01 0.99 9.64
CA LYS A 230 -7.43 0.47 10.94
C LYS A 230 -7.22 1.54 11.99
N ASN A 231 -8.21 1.78 12.82
CA ASN A 231 -8.11 2.68 13.95
C ASN A 231 -7.21 2.10 15.05
N ARG A 232 -6.91 2.89 16.06
CA ARG A 232 -6.06 2.53 17.19
C ARG A 232 -6.62 1.33 17.95
N SER A 233 -7.92 1.32 18.23
CA SER A 233 -8.57 0.21 18.97
C SER A 233 -8.45 -1.12 18.23
N GLU A 234 -8.59 -1.14 16.90
CA GLU A 234 -8.40 -2.33 16.09
C GLU A 234 -6.94 -2.79 16.07
N VAL A 235 -5.99 -1.86 16.01
CA VAL A 235 -4.55 -2.18 16.04
C VAL A 235 -4.17 -2.79 17.39
N ILE A 236 -4.64 -2.21 18.50
CA ILE A 236 -4.42 -2.74 19.85
C ILE A 236 -5.16 -4.07 20.04
N GLY A 237 -6.41 -4.17 19.59
CA GLY A 237 -7.22 -5.37 19.67
C GLY A 237 -6.57 -6.57 18.96
N SER A 238 -5.94 -6.34 17.81
CA SER A 238 -5.23 -7.39 17.08
C SER A 238 -3.96 -7.90 17.80
N ALA A 239 -3.44 -7.16 18.78
CA ALA A 239 -2.36 -7.65 19.64
C ALA A 239 -2.80 -8.80 20.58
N GLY A 240 -4.11 -8.96 20.79
CA GLY A 240 -4.70 -10.10 21.53
C GLY A 240 -5.01 -11.34 20.68
N ASP A 241 -4.79 -11.28 19.36
CA ASP A 241 -4.99 -12.40 18.47
C ASP A 241 -4.02 -13.56 18.80
N THR A 242 -4.40 -14.78 18.40
CA THR A 242 -3.54 -15.95 18.60
C THR A 242 -2.17 -15.73 17.95
N PRO A 243 -1.07 -15.77 18.70
CA PRO A 243 0.26 -15.56 18.15
C PRO A 243 0.59 -16.57 17.05
N ILE A 244 1.27 -16.12 16.01
CA ILE A 244 1.82 -17.01 15.00
C ILE A 244 2.99 -17.76 15.62
N GLU A 245 2.90 -19.09 15.66
CA GLU A 245 3.93 -19.95 16.24
C GLU A 245 4.97 -20.34 15.19
N PHE A 246 6.23 -20.03 15.44
CA PHE A 246 7.36 -20.50 14.67
C PHE A 246 8.03 -21.67 15.41
N ASN A 247 7.88 -22.88 14.90
CA ASN A 247 8.52 -24.06 15.46
C ASN A 247 8.78 -25.12 14.38
N GLN A 248 9.49 -26.19 14.72
CA GLN A 248 9.89 -27.24 13.79
C GLN A 248 8.86 -28.38 13.66
N THR A 249 7.80 -28.39 14.46
CA THR A 249 6.85 -29.53 14.54
C THR A 249 5.45 -29.18 14.06
N THR A 250 4.82 -28.17 14.60
CA THR A 250 3.40 -27.83 14.37
C THR A 250 3.17 -26.46 13.80
N GLY A 251 4.12 -25.54 13.99
CA GLY A 251 4.05 -24.17 13.51
C GLY A 251 4.74 -23.95 12.17
N ILE A 252 5.09 -22.70 11.88
CA ILE A 252 5.82 -22.34 10.68
C ILE A 252 7.30 -22.68 10.90
N PRO A 253 7.91 -23.56 10.09
CA PRO A 253 9.31 -23.91 10.25
C PRO A 253 10.20 -22.70 9.92
N TYR A 254 11.23 -22.50 10.71
CA TYR A 254 12.18 -21.40 10.53
C TYR A 254 13.62 -21.89 10.41
N LYS A 255 14.45 -21.07 9.77
CA LYS A 255 15.89 -21.26 9.67
C LYS A 255 16.59 -19.94 10.01
N ASN A 256 17.54 -19.97 10.94
CA ASN A 256 18.33 -18.81 11.34
C ASN A 256 17.52 -17.68 12.00
N VAL A 257 17.09 -17.88 13.23
CA VAL A 257 16.52 -16.81 14.06
C VAL A 257 17.67 -16.01 14.70
N LYS A 258 17.59 -14.70 14.61
CA LYS A 258 18.47 -13.77 15.32
C LYS A 258 17.62 -12.89 16.24
N PHE A 259 18.00 -12.80 17.48
CA PHE A 259 17.43 -11.87 18.44
C PHE A 259 18.40 -10.71 18.61
N ALA A 260 17.89 -9.50 18.52
CA ALA A 260 18.65 -8.28 18.81
C ALA A 260 17.87 -7.47 19.86
N PHE A 261 18.58 -6.99 20.87
CA PHE A 261 18.09 -5.98 21.79
C PHE A 261 18.76 -4.66 21.37
N ASP A 262 17.95 -3.69 20.97
CA ASP A 262 18.43 -2.42 20.43
C ASP A 262 17.78 -1.26 21.21
N ASP A 263 18.57 -0.28 21.59
CA ASP A 263 18.12 0.94 22.26
C ASP A 263 17.28 1.86 21.38
N LYS A 264 17.35 1.67 20.06
CA LYS A 264 16.61 2.48 19.07
C LYS A 264 15.08 2.38 19.18
N LEU A 265 14.60 1.34 19.85
CA LEU A 265 13.16 1.12 20.07
C LEU A 265 12.67 1.69 21.40
N ILE A 266 13.60 2.25 22.22
CA ILE A 266 13.21 2.89 23.48
C ILE A 266 12.73 4.30 23.14
N VAL A 267 11.48 4.59 23.49
CA VAL A 267 10.89 5.92 23.50
C VAL A 267 10.31 6.14 24.87
N ASN A 268 10.86 7.09 25.64
CA ASN A 268 10.44 7.39 27.00
C ASN A 268 10.15 8.88 27.22
N GLN A 269 10.22 9.66 26.14
CA GLN A 269 9.76 11.05 26.11
C GLN A 269 9.11 11.34 24.77
N ALA A 270 7.92 11.92 24.78
CA ALA A 270 7.24 12.35 23.58
C ALA A 270 6.99 13.86 23.62
N ASN A 271 7.44 14.59 22.60
CA ASN A 271 7.19 16.02 22.38
C ASN A 271 6.23 16.14 21.20
N ILE A 272 4.96 16.38 21.47
CA ILE A 272 3.90 16.29 20.46
C ILE A 272 3.23 17.65 20.29
N THR A 273 3.06 18.09 19.06
CA THR A 273 2.44 19.37 18.72
C THR A 273 1.40 19.16 17.63
N ARG A 274 0.16 19.59 17.87
CA ARG A 274 -0.82 19.64 16.77
C ARG A 274 -0.56 20.85 15.88
N LEU A 275 -1.05 20.81 14.69
CA LEU A 275 -0.95 21.93 13.76
C LEU A 275 -1.61 23.18 14.37
N GLY A 276 -0.79 24.23 14.63
CA GLY A 276 -1.24 25.46 15.24
C GLY A 276 -1.48 25.41 16.76
N GLY A 277 -1.12 24.32 17.43
CA GLY A 277 -1.21 24.16 18.89
C GLY A 277 0.10 24.37 19.63
N ALA A 278 0.08 24.21 20.96
CA ALA A 278 1.25 24.24 21.82
C ALA A 278 1.86 22.84 21.97
N THR A 279 3.18 22.76 22.10
CA THR A 279 3.87 21.47 22.33
C THR A 279 3.48 20.90 23.69
N GLN A 280 3.06 19.65 23.70
CA GLN A 280 2.83 18.86 24.89
C GLN A 280 4.02 17.90 25.07
N VAL A 281 4.42 17.70 26.34
CA VAL A 281 5.55 16.85 26.68
C VAL A 281 5.08 15.77 27.64
N PHE A 282 5.34 14.51 27.27
CA PHE A 282 5.03 13.34 28.08
C PHE A 282 6.35 12.61 28.39
N ILE A 283 6.52 12.21 29.64
CA ILE A 283 7.76 11.61 30.14
C ILE A 283 7.44 10.41 31.01
N ASP A 284 8.03 9.26 30.68
CA ASP A 284 8.14 8.11 31.60
C ASP A 284 9.39 8.31 32.46
N ALA A 285 9.20 8.81 33.68
CA ALA A 285 10.26 9.19 34.59
C ALA A 285 11.12 7.97 35.02
N ASP A 286 10.52 6.80 35.19
CA ASP A 286 11.23 5.59 35.62
C ASP A 286 12.11 5.05 34.49
N SER A 287 11.60 5.05 33.27
CA SER A 287 12.38 4.68 32.10
C SER A 287 13.51 5.70 31.83
N VAL A 288 13.24 6.99 31.95
CA VAL A 288 14.27 8.05 31.82
C VAL A 288 15.37 7.90 32.87
N ALA A 289 15.04 7.57 34.11
CA ALA A 289 16.04 7.33 35.16
C ALA A 289 16.93 6.12 34.86
N THR A 290 16.41 5.12 34.12
CA THR A 290 17.15 3.90 33.78
C THR A 290 17.96 4.04 32.51
N TYR A 291 17.40 4.67 31.45
CA TYR A 291 17.94 4.63 30.10
C TYR A 291 18.32 6.00 29.53
N PHE A 292 18.24 7.08 30.27
CA PHE A 292 18.32 8.46 29.79
C PHE A 292 17.13 8.84 28.87
N PRO A 293 16.94 10.15 28.55
CA PRO A 293 15.88 10.58 27.64
C PRO A 293 16.09 10.07 26.21
N HIS A 294 15.13 9.30 25.73
CA HIS A 294 14.98 8.89 24.34
C HIS A 294 13.71 9.54 23.80
N SER A 295 13.88 10.66 23.11
CA SER A 295 12.75 11.54 22.74
C SER A 295 12.30 11.31 21.31
N ILE A 296 10.97 11.26 21.11
CA ILE A 296 10.32 11.41 19.82
C ILE A 296 9.68 12.81 19.75
N THR A 297 9.73 13.42 18.57
CA THR A 297 9.09 14.73 18.34
C THR A 297 8.20 14.65 17.11
N SER A 298 6.97 15.14 17.21
CA SER A 298 6.05 15.27 16.09
C SER A 298 5.31 16.61 16.14
N SER A 299 5.21 17.29 15.00
CA SER A 299 4.66 18.64 14.90
C SER A 299 3.42 18.76 14.01
N ASP A 300 2.95 17.67 13.39
CA ASP A 300 1.96 17.74 12.32
C ASP A 300 0.66 16.98 12.63
N LEU A 301 0.34 16.82 13.93
CA LEU A 301 -0.90 16.16 14.32
C LEU A 301 -2.11 17.02 13.93
N VAL A 302 -3.14 16.34 13.43
CA VAL A 302 -4.41 16.96 13.03
C VAL A 302 -5.52 16.76 14.06
N VAL A 303 -5.20 16.42 15.29
CA VAL A 303 -6.15 16.24 16.39
C VAL A 303 -6.93 17.52 16.69
N GLN A 304 -8.18 17.40 17.12
CA GLN A 304 -9.08 18.53 17.31
C GLN A 304 -8.68 19.43 18.48
N THR A 305 -8.24 18.85 19.59
CA THR A 305 -7.92 19.59 20.82
C THR A 305 -6.59 19.16 21.41
N ASP A 306 -5.97 20.01 22.25
CA ASP A 306 -4.73 19.65 22.92
C ASP A 306 -4.92 18.50 23.94
N ALA A 307 -6.13 18.25 24.45
CA ALA A 307 -6.42 17.15 25.36
C ALA A 307 -6.38 15.76 24.71
N GLU A 308 -6.56 15.65 23.40
CA GLU A 308 -6.53 14.39 22.65
C GLU A 308 -5.10 13.84 22.46
N TYR A 309 -4.07 14.64 22.76
CA TYR A 309 -2.70 14.14 22.74
C TYR A 309 -2.42 13.01 23.73
N GLN A 310 -3.16 12.97 24.84
CA GLN A 310 -2.96 11.96 25.89
C GLN A 310 -3.13 10.52 25.39
N HIS A 311 -3.78 10.35 24.24
CA HIS A 311 -3.94 9.05 23.58
C HIS A 311 -2.83 8.75 22.59
N THR A 312 -2.03 9.75 22.20
CA THR A 312 -1.00 9.65 21.17
C THR A 312 0.41 9.53 21.78
N ALA A 313 0.56 9.92 23.03
CA ALA A 313 1.80 9.83 23.80
C ALA A 313 1.85 8.59 24.67
#